data_e8faf613c7851badc0acc151ea9ae8f5
#
_entry.id   e8faf613c7851badc0acc151ea9ae8f5
#
_cell.length_a   1.000
_cell.length_b   1.000
_cell.length_c   1.000
_cell.angle_alpha   90.00
_cell.angle_beta   90.00
_cell.angle_gamma   90.00
#
_symmetry.space_group_name_H-M   'P 1'
#
loop_
_entity.id
_entity.type
_entity.pdbx_description
1 polymer ?
#
loop_
_entity_poly.entity_id
_entity_poly.type
_entity_poly.pdbx_seq_one_letter_code
_entity_poly.pdbx_strand_id
1 'polypeptide(L)'
;MLDKELPMIPRKRLPLPLPGVEKDSCRDNSACCEAENTLVRFYGDRSIARERCLQVCAQVKKMDEEELTAEMKVFKAAADATRLKILKLLSGGELCICEIMLALKRPQSSISHNLSILEDAGLVKERKEGKWCRYRISDEAAIDAISLAGRLKIK
;
A
#
# COMPACT_ATOMS: atom_id res chain seq x y z
N MET A 1 -34.55 -17.77 -13.72
CA MET A 1 -35.35 -16.56 -13.45
C MET A 1 -34.77 -15.88 -12.22
N LEU A 2 -33.90 -14.93 -12.40
CA LEU A 2 -33.50 -13.90 -11.43
C LEU A 2 -32.68 -12.85 -12.20
N ASP A 3 -33.39 -12.07 -13.01
CA ASP A 3 -32.88 -10.80 -13.54
C ASP A 3 -32.83 -9.81 -12.37
N LYS A 4 -31.69 -9.73 -11.70
CA LYS A 4 -31.40 -8.59 -10.83
C LYS A 4 -30.83 -7.48 -11.71
N GLU A 5 -31.69 -6.55 -12.10
CA GLU A 5 -31.25 -5.26 -12.64
C GLU A 5 -30.29 -4.61 -11.64
N LEU A 6 -29.03 -4.48 -12.07
CA LEU A 6 -28.04 -3.68 -11.35
C LEU A 6 -28.51 -2.22 -11.34
N PRO A 7 -28.48 -1.54 -10.18
CA PRO A 7 -28.89 -0.14 -10.10
C PRO A 7 -28.03 0.72 -11.02
N MET A 8 -28.67 1.46 -11.91
CA MET A 8 -28.04 2.46 -12.77
C MET A 8 -27.32 3.49 -11.88
N ILE A 9 -26.00 3.44 -11.87
CA ILE A 9 -25.17 4.46 -11.21
C ILE A 9 -25.37 5.76 -11.97
N PRO A 10 -25.73 6.88 -11.29
CA PRO A 10 -25.98 8.15 -11.97
C PRO A 10 -24.73 8.58 -12.74
N ARG A 11 -24.92 9.06 -13.97
CA ARG A 11 -23.90 9.60 -14.87
C ARG A 11 -23.20 10.81 -14.23
N LYS A 12 -22.40 10.58 -13.20
CA LYS A 12 -21.47 11.59 -12.70
C LYS A 12 -20.38 11.77 -13.74
N ARG A 13 -20.19 13.03 -14.15
CA ARG A 13 -19.21 13.49 -15.14
C ARG A 13 -17.92 12.68 -15.06
N LEU A 14 -17.55 12.02 -16.19
CA LEU A 14 -16.21 11.48 -16.34
C LEU A 14 -15.19 12.57 -16.00
N PRO A 15 -14.15 12.27 -15.23
CA PRO A 15 -13.02 13.18 -15.12
C PRO A 15 -12.49 13.48 -16.52
N LEU A 16 -12.15 14.75 -16.76
CA LEU A 16 -11.60 15.24 -18.04
C LEU A 16 -10.50 14.29 -18.57
N PRO A 17 -10.41 14.09 -19.90
CA PRO A 17 -9.38 13.25 -20.49
C PRO A 17 -7.99 13.76 -20.09
N LEU A 18 -7.15 12.85 -19.63
CA LEU A 18 -5.75 13.13 -19.37
C LEU A 18 -5.04 13.35 -20.70
N PRO A 19 -4.30 14.46 -20.90
CA PRO A 19 -3.56 14.71 -22.12
C PRO A 19 -2.44 13.67 -22.29
N GLY A 20 -2.30 13.11 -23.50
CA GLY A 20 -1.11 12.37 -23.94
C GLY A 20 -1.16 10.85 -23.85
N VAL A 21 -2.33 10.20 -23.98
CA VAL A 21 -2.41 8.73 -24.07
C VAL A 21 -2.20 8.27 -25.49
N GLU A 22 -1.08 7.63 -25.77
CA GLU A 22 -0.79 7.00 -27.07
C GLU A 22 -1.74 5.83 -27.34
N LYS A 23 -2.29 5.77 -28.56
CA LYS A 23 -3.34 4.82 -29.00
C LYS A 23 -2.87 3.36 -29.08
N ASP A 24 -1.58 3.08 -28.95
CA ASP A 24 -0.99 1.76 -29.25
C ASP A 24 -0.77 0.85 -28.03
N SER A 25 -1.21 1.26 -26.83
CA SER A 25 -0.85 0.56 -25.61
C SER A 25 -1.64 -0.71 -25.28
N CYS A 26 -2.68 -1.04 -26.05
CA CYS A 26 -3.60 -2.18 -25.76
C CYS A 26 -3.64 -3.25 -26.88
N ARG A 27 -2.67 -3.32 -27.80
CA ARG A 27 -2.80 -4.18 -28.99
C ARG A 27 -2.62 -5.69 -28.77
N ASP A 28 -2.06 -6.14 -27.65
CA ASP A 28 -1.55 -7.52 -27.55
C ASP A 28 -2.15 -8.40 -26.43
N ASN A 29 -3.29 -8.04 -25.84
CA ASN A 29 -3.82 -8.87 -24.76
C ASN A 29 -5.33 -9.19 -24.94
N SER A 30 -5.66 -10.47 -25.11
CA SER A 30 -7.04 -10.97 -25.19
C SER A 30 -7.93 -10.53 -24.02
N ALA A 31 -7.35 -10.40 -22.82
CA ALA A 31 -8.03 -9.90 -21.63
C ALA A 31 -8.48 -8.43 -21.78
N CYS A 32 -7.75 -7.62 -22.55
CA CYS A 32 -8.14 -6.22 -22.80
C CYS A 32 -9.40 -6.13 -23.69
N CYS A 33 -9.53 -7.01 -24.68
CA CYS A 33 -10.72 -7.07 -25.54
C CYS A 33 -11.97 -7.52 -24.79
N GLU A 34 -11.84 -8.45 -23.86
CA GLU A 34 -12.96 -8.94 -23.03
C GLU A 34 -13.43 -7.86 -22.05
N ALA A 35 -12.48 -7.17 -21.42
CA ALA A 35 -12.75 -6.03 -20.55
C ALA A 35 -13.39 -4.86 -21.32
N GLU A 36 -12.92 -4.55 -22.54
CA GLU A 36 -13.52 -3.51 -23.39
C GLU A 36 -15.01 -3.81 -23.70
N ASN A 37 -15.33 -5.06 -24.07
CA ASN A 37 -16.71 -5.46 -24.32
C ASN A 37 -17.61 -5.32 -23.07
N THR A 38 -17.09 -5.62 -21.90
CA THR A 38 -17.82 -5.41 -20.63
C THR A 38 -18.03 -3.93 -20.37
N LEU A 39 -17.01 -3.09 -20.60
CA LEU A 39 -17.12 -1.64 -20.46
C LEU A 39 -18.11 -1.03 -21.45
N VAL A 40 -18.19 -1.55 -22.69
CA VAL A 40 -19.18 -1.13 -23.68
C VAL A 40 -20.60 -1.37 -23.17
N ARG A 41 -20.85 -2.52 -22.53
CA ARG A 41 -22.16 -2.80 -21.91
C ARG A 41 -22.47 -1.84 -20.77
N PHE A 42 -21.46 -1.44 -20.00
CA PHE A 42 -21.61 -0.53 -18.87
C PHE A 42 -21.83 0.92 -19.29
N TYR A 43 -21.05 1.42 -20.24
CA TYR A 43 -21.11 2.82 -20.71
C TYR A 43 -22.11 3.04 -21.84
N GLY A 44 -22.53 1.98 -22.54
CA GLY A 44 -23.43 2.07 -23.71
C GLY A 44 -22.77 2.63 -24.97
N ASP A 45 -21.48 2.97 -24.92
CA ASP A 45 -20.72 3.55 -26.04
C ASP A 45 -19.32 2.97 -26.10
N ARG A 46 -18.92 2.49 -27.28
CA ARG A 46 -17.62 1.83 -27.51
C ARG A 46 -16.45 2.82 -27.45
N SER A 47 -16.65 4.05 -27.88
CA SER A 47 -15.58 5.05 -27.88
C SER A 47 -15.21 5.45 -26.44
N ILE A 48 -16.20 5.65 -25.59
CA ILE A 48 -16.05 5.95 -24.17
C ILE A 48 -15.39 4.78 -23.45
N ALA A 49 -15.85 3.55 -23.71
CA ALA A 49 -15.28 2.35 -23.12
C ALA A 49 -13.79 2.20 -23.46
N ARG A 50 -13.44 2.39 -24.73
CA ARG A 50 -12.05 2.31 -25.20
C ARG A 50 -11.16 3.38 -24.60
N GLU A 51 -11.62 4.62 -24.58
CA GLU A 51 -10.89 5.73 -23.97
C GLU A 51 -10.62 5.45 -22.48
N ARG A 52 -11.62 4.95 -21.76
CA ARG A 52 -11.47 4.57 -20.35
C ARG A 52 -10.47 3.44 -20.16
N CYS A 53 -10.49 2.43 -21.00
CA CYS A 53 -9.53 1.33 -20.97
C CYS A 53 -8.10 1.86 -21.15
N LEU A 54 -7.87 2.70 -22.16
CA LEU A 54 -6.57 3.31 -22.43
C LEU A 54 -6.07 4.16 -21.24
N GLN A 55 -6.95 4.96 -20.63
CA GLN A 55 -6.62 5.76 -19.44
C GLN A 55 -6.14 4.90 -18.26
N VAL A 56 -6.87 3.81 -17.96
CA VAL A 56 -6.53 2.91 -16.86
C VAL A 56 -5.22 2.16 -17.14
N CYS A 57 -5.04 1.64 -18.36
CA CYS A 57 -3.80 1.00 -18.78
C CYS A 57 -2.59 1.95 -18.69
N ALA A 58 -2.77 3.21 -19.08
CA ALA A 58 -1.72 4.21 -18.98
C ALA A 58 -1.35 4.55 -17.52
N GLN A 59 -2.30 4.47 -16.58
CA GLN A 59 -2.00 4.64 -15.16
C GLN A 59 -1.13 3.50 -14.62
N VAL A 60 -1.45 2.25 -14.97
CA VAL A 60 -0.64 1.09 -14.56
C VAL A 60 0.77 1.17 -15.12
N LYS A 61 0.94 1.58 -16.39
CA LYS A 61 2.28 1.74 -17.00
C LYS A 61 3.15 2.81 -16.34
N LYS A 62 2.55 3.76 -15.62
CA LYS A 62 3.27 4.79 -14.87
C LYS A 62 3.70 4.33 -13.47
N MET A 63 3.20 3.19 -13.01
CA MET A 63 3.63 2.61 -11.74
C MET A 63 5.03 2.03 -11.92
N ASP A 64 5.94 2.46 -11.07
CA ASP A 64 7.29 1.92 -11.02
C ASP A 64 7.27 0.61 -10.21
N GLU A 65 7.70 -0.48 -10.82
CA GLU A 65 7.73 -1.81 -10.18
C GLU A 65 8.74 -1.87 -9.03
N GLU A 66 9.83 -1.10 -9.11
CA GLU A 66 10.82 -1.03 -8.02
C GLU A 66 10.24 -0.28 -6.83
N GLU A 67 9.57 0.85 -7.08
CA GLU A 67 8.87 1.64 -6.07
C GLU A 67 7.76 0.81 -5.40
N LEU A 68 6.92 0.12 -6.17
CA LEU A 68 5.89 -0.79 -5.66
C LEU A 68 6.48 -1.90 -4.79
N THR A 69 7.62 -2.47 -5.20
CA THR A 69 8.30 -3.51 -4.43
C THR A 69 8.81 -2.98 -3.09
N ALA A 70 9.36 -1.76 -3.08
CA ALA A 70 9.79 -1.10 -1.85
C ALA A 70 8.61 -0.80 -0.91
N GLU A 71 7.51 -0.27 -1.44
CA GLU A 71 6.28 -0.03 -0.68
C GLU A 71 5.73 -1.33 -0.09
N MET A 72 5.65 -2.39 -0.89
CA MET A 72 5.21 -3.71 -0.43
C MET A 72 6.06 -4.25 0.72
N LYS A 73 7.39 -4.02 0.70
CA LYS A 73 8.30 -4.43 1.77
C LYS A 73 7.94 -3.74 3.09
N VAL A 74 7.67 -2.43 3.05
CA VAL A 74 7.24 -1.63 4.20
C VAL A 74 5.91 -2.16 4.77
N PHE A 75 4.89 -2.34 3.93
CA PHE A 75 3.59 -2.84 4.37
C PHE A 75 3.67 -4.26 4.93
N LYS A 76 4.42 -5.17 4.30
CA LYS A 76 4.65 -6.52 4.81
C LYS A 76 5.35 -6.52 6.16
N ALA A 77 6.34 -5.66 6.35
CA ALA A 77 7.03 -5.53 7.62
C ALA A 77 6.12 -5.00 8.73
N ALA A 78 5.23 -4.06 8.44
CA ALA A 78 4.28 -3.53 9.41
C ALA A 78 3.11 -4.48 9.73
N ALA A 79 2.77 -5.42 8.83
CA ALA A 79 1.59 -6.29 8.93
C ALA A 79 1.75 -7.45 9.93
N ASP A 80 2.15 -7.13 11.15
CA ASP A 80 2.23 -8.06 12.29
C ASP A 80 1.94 -7.32 13.60
N ALA A 81 1.20 -7.96 14.51
CA ALA A 81 0.77 -7.34 15.74
C ALA A 81 1.93 -6.94 16.66
N THR A 82 3.00 -7.75 16.73
CA THR A 82 4.18 -7.45 17.56
C THR A 82 4.96 -6.28 16.96
N ARG A 83 5.17 -6.28 15.65
CA ARG A 83 5.88 -5.21 14.96
C ARG A 83 5.13 -3.88 15.03
N LEU A 84 3.79 -3.89 14.87
CA LEU A 84 2.97 -2.69 15.08
C LEU A 84 3.09 -2.14 16.50
N LYS A 85 3.13 -3.02 17.51
CA LYS A 85 3.33 -2.59 18.92
C LYS A 85 4.71 -1.96 19.10
N ILE A 86 5.77 -2.56 18.54
CA ILE A 86 7.13 -1.99 18.56
C ILE A 86 7.13 -0.60 17.92
N LEU A 87 6.58 -0.44 16.73
CA LEU A 87 6.51 0.85 16.03
C LEU A 87 5.76 1.90 16.86
N LYS A 88 4.63 1.53 17.47
CA LYS A 88 3.88 2.43 18.38
C LYS A 88 4.65 2.80 19.63
N LEU A 89 5.44 1.90 20.19
CA LEU A 89 6.31 2.23 21.33
C LEU A 89 7.40 3.21 20.91
N LEU A 90 8.05 2.96 19.78
CA LEU A 90 9.11 3.80 19.24
C LEU A 90 8.62 5.17 18.72
N SER A 91 7.32 5.33 18.42
CA SER A 91 6.76 6.65 18.11
C SER A 91 6.79 7.62 19.29
N GLY A 92 6.90 7.11 20.52
CA GLY A 92 7.09 7.91 21.75
C GLY A 92 8.55 8.30 22.01
N GLY A 93 9.50 7.80 21.23
CA GLY A 93 10.92 8.07 21.37
C GLY A 93 11.80 6.82 21.23
N GLU A 94 13.09 7.04 21.40
CA GLU A 94 14.13 6.01 21.27
C GLU A 94 14.13 5.07 22.49
N LEU A 95 14.11 3.76 22.24
CA LEU A 95 14.09 2.73 23.30
C LEU A 95 15.21 1.70 23.11
N CYS A 96 15.72 1.16 24.22
CA CYS A 96 16.60 0.01 24.17
C CYS A 96 15.79 -1.29 24.05
N ILE A 97 16.46 -2.37 23.63
CA ILE A 97 15.80 -3.68 23.47
C ILE A 97 15.18 -4.19 24.77
N CYS A 98 15.80 -3.90 25.93
CA CYS A 98 15.31 -4.31 27.23
C CYS A 98 13.98 -3.62 27.60
N GLU A 99 13.82 -2.34 27.26
CA GLU A 99 12.58 -1.60 27.46
C GLU A 99 11.45 -2.17 26.62
N ILE A 100 11.74 -2.53 25.36
CA ILE A 100 10.77 -3.14 24.45
C ILE A 100 10.37 -4.54 24.96
N MET A 101 11.36 -5.35 25.41
CA MET A 101 11.10 -6.67 26.02
C MET A 101 10.19 -6.56 27.23
N LEU A 102 10.46 -5.62 28.12
CA LEU A 102 9.66 -5.38 29.31
C LEU A 102 8.22 -4.97 28.97
N ALA A 103 8.08 -4.02 28.03
CA ALA A 103 6.78 -3.50 27.62
C ALA A 103 5.90 -4.57 26.96
N LEU A 104 6.50 -5.42 26.09
CA LEU A 104 5.77 -6.43 25.34
C LEU A 104 5.73 -7.80 26.02
N LYS A 105 6.45 -7.99 27.12
CA LYS A 105 6.61 -9.27 27.83
C LYS A 105 7.00 -10.41 26.90
N ARG A 106 8.00 -10.16 26.06
CA ARG A 106 8.50 -11.09 25.05
C ARG A 106 10.00 -11.34 25.23
N PRO A 107 10.50 -12.56 24.90
CA PRO A 107 11.92 -12.87 25.00
C PRO A 107 12.73 -12.09 24.00
N GLN A 108 14.00 -11.86 24.31
CA GLN A 108 14.95 -11.09 23.49
C GLN A 108 15.02 -11.58 22.03
N SER A 109 15.08 -12.89 21.83
CA SER A 109 15.15 -13.48 20.49
C SER A 109 13.97 -13.07 19.61
N SER A 110 12.76 -13.07 20.18
CA SER A 110 11.55 -12.62 19.47
C SER A 110 11.59 -11.14 19.13
N ILE A 111 12.01 -10.28 20.08
CA ILE A 111 12.10 -8.83 19.86
C ILE A 111 13.18 -8.51 18.84
N SER A 112 14.38 -9.10 18.97
CA SER A 112 15.48 -8.90 18.01
C SER A 112 15.09 -9.30 16.58
N HIS A 113 14.40 -10.43 16.41
CA HIS A 113 13.92 -10.87 15.10
C HIS A 113 12.92 -9.86 14.49
N ASN A 114 11.97 -9.39 15.28
CA ASN A 114 11.00 -8.40 14.80
C ASN A 114 11.64 -7.04 14.50
N LEU A 115 12.63 -6.60 15.28
CA LEU A 115 13.40 -5.39 15.02
C LEU A 115 14.21 -5.50 13.74
N SER A 116 14.87 -6.66 13.49
CA SER A 116 15.61 -6.90 12.23
C SER A 116 14.70 -6.79 11.00
N ILE A 117 13.49 -7.35 11.04
CA ILE A 117 12.53 -7.22 9.93
C ILE A 117 12.14 -5.76 9.69
N LEU A 118 11.92 -5.00 10.76
CA LEU A 118 11.57 -3.58 10.66
C LEU A 118 12.76 -2.73 10.15
N GLU A 119 13.97 -3.08 10.54
CA GLU A 119 15.21 -2.43 10.11
C GLU A 119 15.48 -2.71 8.63
N ASP A 120 15.36 -3.98 8.19
CA ASP A 120 15.48 -4.40 6.79
C ASP A 120 14.45 -3.71 5.88
N ALA A 121 13.30 -3.35 6.42
CA ALA A 121 12.27 -2.57 5.71
C ALA A 121 12.49 -1.06 5.80
N GLY A 122 13.51 -0.60 6.50
CA GLY A 122 13.83 0.80 6.68
C GLY A 122 12.89 1.57 7.62
N LEU A 123 12.05 0.88 8.41
CA LEU A 123 11.10 1.50 9.34
C LEU A 123 11.73 1.91 10.67
N VAL A 124 12.76 1.20 11.11
CA VAL A 124 13.52 1.51 12.32
C VAL A 124 15.01 1.55 12.04
N LYS A 125 15.76 2.25 12.88
CA LYS A 125 17.22 2.31 12.86
C LYS A 125 17.77 1.95 14.22
N GLU A 126 18.82 1.12 14.22
CA GLU A 126 19.62 0.85 15.39
C GLU A 126 20.66 1.96 15.60
N ARG A 127 20.89 2.34 16.85
CA ARG A 127 22.02 3.17 17.27
C ARG A 127 22.77 2.47 18.41
N LYS A 128 24.04 2.22 18.21
CA LYS A 128 24.90 1.64 19.26
C LYS A 128 25.43 2.73 20.18
N GLU A 129 25.23 2.55 21.46
CA GLU A 129 25.73 3.43 22.52
C GLU A 129 26.51 2.58 23.56
N GLY A 130 27.81 2.41 23.36
CA GLY A 130 28.65 1.52 24.16
C GLY A 130 28.17 0.06 24.07
N LYS A 131 27.70 -0.49 25.20
CA LYS A 131 27.15 -1.86 25.27
C LYS A 131 25.67 -1.96 24.94
N TRP A 132 25.00 -0.82 24.69
CA TRP A 132 23.56 -0.76 24.52
C TRP A 132 23.19 -0.51 23.07
N CYS A 133 22.16 -1.21 22.62
CA CYS A 133 21.50 -0.97 21.33
C CYS A 133 20.21 -0.24 21.57
N ARG A 134 20.07 0.96 21.02
CA ARG A 134 18.85 1.75 21.02
C ARG A 134 18.24 1.73 19.63
N TYR A 135 16.94 1.70 19.58
CA TYR A 135 16.15 1.71 18.35
C TYR A 135 15.26 2.93 18.29
N ARG A 136 15.11 3.49 17.11
CA ARG A 136 14.23 4.62 16.83
C ARG A 136 13.53 4.43 15.51
N ILE A 137 12.42 5.12 15.28
CA ILE A 137 11.79 5.24 13.96
C ILE A 137 12.79 5.91 13.00
N SER A 138 12.84 5.42 11.78
CA SER A 138 13.77 5.92 10.75
C SER A 138 13.35 7.29 10.23
N ASP A 139 12.05 7.50 10.03
CA ASP A 139 11.45 8.68 9.42
C ASP A 139 10.06 8.96 10.00
N GLU A 140 9.69 10.23 10.16
CA GLU A 140 8.36 10.63 10.64
C GLU A 140 7.23 10.15 9.73
N ALA A 141 7.46 10.00 8.43
CA ALA A 141 6.50 9.45 7.48
C ALA A 141 6.02 8.03 7.87
N ALA A 142 6.89 7.23 8.52
CA ALA A 142 6.49 5.92 9.04
C ALA A 142 5.46 6.04 10.17
N ILE A 143 5.60 7.05 11.03
CA ILE A 143 4.64 7.34 12.12
C ILE A 143 3.31 7.77 11.53
N ASP A 144 3.33 8.65 10.53
CA ASP A 144 2.14 9.15 9.85
C ASP A 144 1.36 8.03 9.17
N ALA A 145 2.05 7.12 8.48
CA ALA A 145 1.43 5.97 7.84
C ALA A 145 0.72 5.05 8.85
N ILE A 146 1.36 4.77 10.01
CA ILE A 146 0.78 3.95 11.07
C ILE A 146 -0.44 4.65 11.71
N SER A 147 -0.33 5.97 11.93
CA SER A 147 -1.40 6.79 12.49
C SER A 147 -2.60 6.85 11.54
N LEU A 148 -2.35 7.01 10.24
CA LEU A 148 -3.37 7.01 9.20
C LEU A 148 -4.11 5.66 9.15
N ALA A 149 -3.37 4.54 9.17
CA ALA A 149 -3.97 3.21 9.22
C ALA A 149 -4.88 3.02 10.44
N GLY A 150 -4.51 3.57 11.61
CA GLY A 150 -5.33 3.54 12.82
C GLY A 150 -6.61 4.39 12.75
N ARG A 151 -6.67 5.39 11.85
CA ARG A 151 -7.87 6.23 11.61
C ARG A 151 -8.86 5.57 10.65
N LEU A 152 -8.42 4.61 9.85
CA LEU A 152 -9.32 3.85 8.98
C LEU A 152 -10.25 3.03 9.86
N LYS A 153 -11.52 3.47 9.95
CA LYS A 153 -12.57 2.71 10.63
C LYS A 153 -12.93 1.51 9.76
N ILE A 154 -12.34 0.37 10.05
CA ILE A 154 -12.77 -0.90 9.46
C ILE A 154 -14.07 -1.27 10.18
N LYS A 155 -15.18 -1.24 9.42
CA LYS A 155 -16.49 -1.73 9.87
C LYS A 155 -16.53 -3.23 9.79
#